data_2cc2314067b3e72117f20b8bfb4ded8b
#
_entry.id   2cc2314067b3e72117f20b8bfb4ded8b
#
_cell.length_a   1.000
_cell.length_b   1.000
_cell.length_c   1.000
_cell.angle_alpha   90.00
_cell.angle_beta   90.00
_cell.angle_gamma   90.00
#
_symmetry.space_group_name_H-M   'P 1'
#
loop_
_entity.id
_entity.type
_entity.pdbx_description
1 polymer ?
#
loop_
_entity_poly.entity_id
_entity_poly.type
_entity_poly.pdbx_seq_one_letter_code
_entity_poly.pdbx_strand_id
1 'polypeptide(L)'
;TLANSDGQNVGEVKVFEAAEGVLIRVTAEGIDEGWHGFHLHETGDCSAVDFSSAGSHYAPDGKAHGTLTDNAPHAGDLPNVHADAEGKVAADVTSVALTVDGDAAPMMDDDGSAFIIHQGPDSYGEEAGAGPRIACGVVEAAS
;
A
#
# COMPACT_ATOMS: atom_id res chain seq x y z
N THR A 1 8.39 8.38 -1.43
CA THR A 1 7.59 9.56 -1.09
C THR A 1 6.12 9.29 -1.36
N LEU A 2 5.28 9.65 -0.41
CA LEU A 2 3.83 9.64 -0.56
C LEU A 2 3.34 11.05 -0.88
N ALA A 3 2.51 11.18 -1.91
CA ALA A 3 1.90 12.46 -2.27
C ALA A 3 0.36 12.35 -2.22
N ASN A 4 -0.29 13.44 -1.83
CA ASN A 4 -1.75 13.53 -1.90
C ASN A 4 -2.21 13.97 -3.30
N SER A 5 -3.52 14.07 -3.51
CA SER A 5 -4.08 14.45 -4.82
C SER A 5 -3.73 15.89 -5.25
N ASP A 6 -3.28 16.73 -4.33
CA ASP A 6 -2.80 18.08 -4.64
C ASP A 6 -1.30 18.11 -5.01
N GLY A 7 -0.65 16.95 -4.99
CA GLY A 7 0.78 16.83 -5.28
C GLY A 7 1.69 17.17 -4.12
N GLN A 8 1.14 17.35 -2.93
CA GLN A 8 1.92 17.66 -1.73
C GLN A 8 2.52 16.38 -1.15
N ASN A 9 3.79 16.45 -0.73
CA ASN A 9 4.42 15.34 -0.02
C ASN A 9 3.81 15.23 1.38
N VAL A 10 3.19 14.09 1.68
CA VAL A 10 2.56 13.82 2.98
C VAL A 10 3.28 12.72 3.77
N GLY A 11 4.33 12.13 3.22
CA GLY A 11 5.08 11.10 3.93
C GLY A 11 5.98 10.28 3.04
N GLU A 12 6.42 9.14 3.60
CA GLU A 12 7.26 8.19 2.87
C GLU A 12 6.98 6.76 3.30
N VAL A 13 7.30 5.84 2.39
CA VAL A 13 7.32 4.41 2.66
C VAL A 13 8.72 3.91 2.35
N LYS A 14 9.32 3.20 3.29
CA LYS A 14 10.62 2.54 3.10
C LYS A 14 10.42 1.04 3.14
N VAL A 15 11.04 0.33 2.22
CA VAL A 15 10.96 -1.12 2.12
C VAL A 15 12.35 -1.69 2.36
N PHE A 16 12.45 -2.63 3.29
CA PHE A 16 13.68 -3.33 3.62
C PHE A 16 13.51 -4.82 3.31
N GLU A 17 14.50 -5.42 2.66
CA GLU A 17 14.52 -6.86 2.47
C GLU A 17 14.74 -7.56 3.81
N ALA A 18 13.93 -8.59 4.06
CA ALA A 18 14.06 -9.44 5.25
C ALA A 18 14.49 -10.84 4.83
N ALA A 19 14.80 -11.70 5.80
CA ALA A 19 15.14 -13.08 5.51
C ALA A 19 14.02 -13.81 4.77
N GLU A 20 12.77 -13.49 5.12
CA GLU A 20 11.58 -13.94 4.38
C GLU A 20 10.67 -12.72 4.18
N GLY A 21 10.44 -12.35 2.92
CA GLY A 21 9.58 -11.21 2.59
C GLY A 21 10.22 -9.86 2.81
N VAL A 22 9.43 -8.90 3.27
CA VAL A 22 9.85 -7.50 3.42
C VAL A 22 9.35 -6.90 4.74
N LEU A 23 10.08 -5.88 5.21
CA LEU A 23 9.60 -4.96 6.23
C LEU A 23 9.28 -3.63 5.55
N ILE A 24 8.07 -3.14 5.76
CA ILE A 24 7.58 -1.89 5.18
C ILE A 24 7.37 -0.90 6.31
N ARG A 25 8.08 0.23 6.23
CA ARG A 25 7.92 1.31 7.22
C ARG A 25 7.23 2.49 6.56
N VAL A 26 6.06 2.87 7.10
CA VAL A 26 5.27 3.98 6.58
C VAL A 26 5.20 5.09 7.63
N THR A 27 5.46 6.32 7.18
CA THR A 27 5.24 7.54 7.97
C THR A 27 4.49 8.54 7.10
N ALA A 28 3.48 9.19 7.67
CA ALA A 28 2.67 10.17 6.94
C ALA A 28 2.12 11.23 7.89
N GLU A 29 1.72 12.35 7.34
CA GLU A 29 1.11 13.47 8.06
C GLU A 29 -0.09 14.00 7.25
N GLY A 30 -0.97 14.71 7.93
CA GLY A 30 -2.15 15.29 7.26
C GLY A 30 -3.21 14.26 6.89
N ILE A 31 -3.24 13.13 7.60
CA ILE A 31 -4.20 12.05 7.39
C ILE A 31 -5.29 12.18 8.47
N ASP A 32 -6.56 12.02 8.10
CA ASP A 32 -7.64 12.09 9.07
C ASP A 32 -7.48 11.04 10.17
N GLU A 33 -7.82 11.40 11.40
CA GLU A 33 -7.73 10.48 12.53
C GLU A 33 -8.53 9.21 12.28
N GLY A 34 -7.95 8.06 12.62
CA GLY A 34 -8.60 6.75 12.52
C GLY A 34 -7.80 5.75 11.69
N TRP A 35 -8.46 4.64 11.37
CA TRP A 35 -7.87 3.56 10.59
C TRP A 35 -8.03 3.82 9.10
N HIS A 36 -6.99 3.47 8.33
CA HIS A 36 -6.96 3.66 6.87
C HIS A 36 -6.45 2.40 6.19
N GLY A 37 -7.08 2.03 5.09
CA GLY A 37 -6.58 0.97 4.24
C GLY A 37 -5.22 1.34 3.67
N PHE A 38 -4.31 0.39 3.65
CA PHE A 38 -2.95 0.55 3.16
C PHE A 38 -2.61 -0.65 2.29
N HIS A 39 -2.40 -0.42 1.00
CA HIS A 39 -2.22 -1.49 0.03
C HIS A 39 -1.13 -1.17 -0.96
N LEU A 40 -0.52 -2.24 -1.52
CA LEU A 40 0.31 -2.13 -2.70
C LEU A 40 -0.58 -2.32 -3.92
N HIS A 41 -0.52 -1.39 -4.86
CA HIS A 41 -1.25 -1.45 -6.12
C HIS A 41 -0.34 -1.88 -7.27
N GLU A 42 -0.93 -2.43 -8.32
CA GLU A 42 -0.25 -3.22 -9.35
C GLU A 42 0.64 -2.43 -10.30
N THR A 43 0.45 -1.11 -10.41
CA THR A 43 1.16 -0.27 -11.37
C THR A 43 1.86 0.91 -10.69
N GLY A 44 3.12 1.14 -11.04
CA GLY A 44 3.93 2.22 -10.50
C GLY A 44 3.61 3.58 -11.12
N ASP A 45 2.36 4.02 -11.02
CA ASP A 45 1.90 5.27 -11.62
C ASP A 45 0.91 5.98 -10.68
N CYS A 46 1.35 7.10 -10.11
CA CYS A 46 0.53 7.96 -9.26
C CYS A 46 0.07 9.24 -9.96
N SER A 47 0.10 9.28 -11.31
CA SER A 47 -0.12 10.52 -12.07
C SER A 47 -1.58 10.98 -12.12
N ALA A 48 -2.54 10.07 -12.03
CA ALA A 48 -3.96 10.44 -12.02
C ALA A 48 -4.34 11.12 -10.69
N VAL A 49 -5.22 12.10 -10.74
CA VAL A 49 -5.62 12.87 -9.55
C VAL A 49 -6.26 11.97 -8.49
N ASP A 50 -7.04 10.99 -8.91
CA ASP A 50 -7.68 10.00 -8.03
C ASP A 50 -6.84 8.75 -7.80
N PHE A 51 -5.60 8.75 -8.32
CA PHE A 51 -4.65 7.63 -8.27
C PHE A 51 -5.15 6.34 -8.95
N SER A 52 -6.16 6.44 -9.81
CA SER A 52 -6.64 5.29 -10.59
C SER A 52 -5.58 4.69 -11.50
N SER A 53 -4.58 5.49 -11.89
CA SER A 53 -3.45 5.02 -12.70
C SER A 53 -2.58 3.97 -12.02
N ALA A 54 -2.64 3.85 -10.68
CA ALA A 54 -1.95 2.78 -9.96
C ALA A 54 -2.62 1.41 -10.12
N GLY A 55 -3.82 1.38 -10.67
CA GLY A 55 -4.56 0.14 -10.93
C GLY A 55 -5.20 -0.46 -9.69
N SER A 56 -5.40 -1.77 -9.72
CA SER A 56 -5.99 -2.53 -8.62
C SER A 56 -4.94 -2.98 -7.61
N HIS A 57 -5.38 -3.62 -6.53
CA HIS A 57 -4.47 -4.24 -5.56
C HIS A 57 -3.55 -5.23 -6.26
N TYR A 58 -2.29 -5.25 -5.84
CA TYR A 58 -1.29 -6.13 -6.42
C TYR A 58 -1.62 -7.59 -6.08
N ALA A 59 -1.97 -8.37 -7.08
CA ALA A 59 -2.39 -9.76 -6.93
C ALA A 59 -1.80 -10.61 -8.07
N PRO A 60 -0.45 -10.80 -8.11
CA PRO A 60 0.19 -11.51 -9.22
C PRO A 60 -0.23 -12.98 -9.33
N ASP A 61 -0.72 -13.57 -8.24
CA ASP A 61 -1.21 -14.95 -8.20
C ASP A 61 -2.73 -15.06 -8.42
N GLY A 62 -3.43 -13.93 -8.64
CA GLY A 62 -4.87 -13.90 -8.89
C GLY A 62 -5.74 -14.21 -7.68
N LYS A 63 -5.20 -14.18 -6.47
CA LYS A 63 -5.98 -14.43 -5.25
C LYS A 63 -7.00 -13.33 -4.99
N ALA A 64 -8.10 -13.68 -4.34
CA ALA A 64 -9.13 -12.72 -3.97
C ALA A 64 -8.71 -11.87 -2.77
N HIS A 65 -9.31 -10.66 -2.65
CA HIS A 65 -9.08 -9.79 -1.51
C HIS A 65 -9.67 -10.38 -0.23
N GLY A 66 -9.01 -10.13 0.87
CA GLY A 66 -9.58 -10.28 2.21
C GLY A 66 -8.80 -11.17 3.16
N THR A 67 -8.22 -10.54 4.17
CA THR A 67 -7.45 -11.24 5.23
C THR A 67 -8.33 -12.15 6.07
N LEU A 68 -9.60 -11.78 6.27
CA LEU A 68 -10.54 -12.52 7.12
C LEU A 68 -11.45 -13.47 6.33
N THR A 69 -11.18 -13.70 5.05
CA THR A 69 -11.93 -14.67 4.24
C THR A 69 -11.24 -16.01 4.21
N ASP A 70 -11.92 -17.03 3.67
CA ASP A 70 -11.34 -18.35 3.46
C ASP A 70 -10.28 -18.33 2.33
N ASN A 71 -10.25 -17.28 1.53
CA ASN A 71 -9.27 -17.07 0.48
C ASN A 71 -8.02 -16.39 1.05
N ALA A 72 -6.86 -16.74 0.51
CA ALA A 72 -5.66 -15.99 0.86
C ALA A 72 -5.76 -14.56 0.30
N PRO A 73 -5.29 -13.54 1.03
CA PRO A 73 -5.36 -12.16 0.55
C PRO A 73 -4.46 -11.93 -0.67
N HIS A 74 -4.72 -10.82 -1.39
CA HIS A 74 -3.78 -10.33 -2.42
C HIS A 74 -2.40 -10.13 -1.80
N ALA A 75 -1.34 -10.32 -2.57
CA ALA A 75 0.01 -10.03 -2.08
C ALA A 75 0.16 -8.57 -1.63
N GLY A 76 -0.57 -7.66 -2.26
CA GLY A 76 -0.59 -6.24 -1.91
C GLY A 76 -1.54 -5.87 -0.77
N ASP A 77 -2.28 -6.82 -0.21
CA ASP A 77 -3.20 -6.56 0.91
C ASP A 77 -2.41 -6.52 2.22
N LEU A 78 -2.24 -5.32 2.75
CA LEU A 78 -1.50 -5.05 3.98
C LEU A 78 -2.48 -4.67 5.09
N PRO A 79 -2.05 -4.76 6.37
CA PRO A 79 -2.91 -4.31 7.47
C PRO A 79 -3.24 -2.82 7.37
N ASN A 80 -4.39 -2.43 7.92
CA ASN A 80 -4.73 -1.02 8.08
C ASN A 80 -3.68 -0.30 8.90
N VAL A 81 -3.45 0.97 8.59
CA VAL A 81 -2.61 1.86 9.40
C VAL A 81 -3.49 2.84 10.16
N HIS A 82 -3.02 3.31 11.29
CA HIS A 82 -3.77 4.21 12.16
C HIS A 82 -3.15 5.61 12.17
N ALA A 83 -3.97 6.63 11.90
CA ALA A 83 -3.59 8.02 12.06
C ALA A 83 -4.06 8.53 13.43
N ASP A 84 -3.16 9.22 14.15
CA ASP A 84 -3.47 9.77 15.47
C ASP A 84 -4.30 11.06 15.37
N ALA A 85 -4.61 11.65 16.51
CA ALA A 85 -5.40 12.89 16.59
C ALA A 85 -4.72 14.09 15.91
N GLU A 86 -3.41 14.01 15.69
CA GLU A 86 -2.64 15.04 14.99
C GLU A 86 -2.47 14.75 13.49
N GLY A 87 -3.06 13.67 13.01
CA GLY A 87 -3.01 13.27 11.60
C GLY A 87 -1.73 12.56 11.20
N LYS A 88 -0.99 12.00 12.17
CA LYS A 88 0.28 11.31 11.92
C LYS A 88 0.10 9.80 11.89
N VAL A 89 0.74 9.18 10.91
CA VAL A 89 0.86 7.72 10.79
C VAL A 89 2.32 7.34 10.97
N ALA A 90 2.57 6.31 11.78
CA ALA A 90 3.90 5.69 11.90
C ALA A 90 3.68 4.20 12.17
N ALA A 91 4.07 3.35 11.22
CA ALA A 91 3.85 1.92 11.33
C ALA A 91 4.95 1.13 10.65
N ASP A 92 5.25 -0.04 11.20
CA ASP A 92 6.08 -1.07 10.57
C ASP A 92 5.19 -2.27 10.25
N VAL A 93 5.23 -2.69 9.00
CA VAL A 93 4.42 -3.80 8.51
C VAL A 93 5.34 -4.84 7.86
N THR A 94 5.16 -6.10 8.21
CA THR A 94 5.89 -7.19 7.56
C THR A 94 4.98 -7.95 6.61
N SER A 95 5.54 -8.43 5.51
CA SER A 95 4.84 -9.30 4.57
C SER A 95 5.78 -10.39 4.10
N VAL A 96 5.34 -11.64 4.20
CA VAL A 96 6.06 -12.79 3.66
C VAL A 96 5.64 -13.10 2.21
N ALA A 97 4.59 -12.42 1.72
CA ALA A 97 4.08 -12.63 0.38
C ALA A 97 4.81 -11.80 -0.69
N LEU A 98 5.49 -10.73 -0.29
CA LEU A 98 6.13 -9.79 -1.22
C LEU A 98 7.65 -9.94 -1.23
N THR A 99 8.27 -9.64 -2.36
CA THR A 99 9.71 -9.45 -2.49
C THR A 99 9.98 -8.11 -3.18
N VAL A 100 11.19 -7.56 -3.05
CA VAL A 100 11.55 -6.32 -3.74
C VAL A 100 11.72 -6.59 -5.23
N ASP A 101 12.58 -7.53 -5.60
CA ASP A 101 12.89 -7.85 -6.99
C ASP A 101 13.10 -9.37 -7.21
N GLY A 102 12.63 -10.19 -6.27
CA GLY A 102 12.75 -11.65 -6.35
C GLY A 102 11.70 -12.27 -7.25
N ASP A 103 11.65 -13.62 -7.25
CA ASP A 103 10.72 -14.36 -8.12
C ASP A 103 9.28 -14.36 -7.61
N ALA A 104 9.09 -14.29 -6.29
CA ALA A 104 7.76 -14.34 -5.68
C ALA A 104 7.23 -12.92 -5.48
N ALA A 105 6.14 -12.58 -6.15
CA ALA A 105 5.41 -11.31 -6.03
C ALA A 105 6.35 -10.09 -5.94
N PRO A 106 7.19 -9.82 -6.96
CA PRO A 106 8.13 -8.71 -6.92
C PRO A 106 7.41 -7.36 -6.97
N MET A 107 7.83 -6.43 -6.09
CA MET A 107 7.31 -5.07 -6.09
C MET A 107 7.86 -4.26 -7.27
N MET A 108 9.06 -4.56 -7.71
CA MET A 108 9.74 -3.91 -8.83
C MET A 108 9.68 -4.79 -10.08
N ASP A 109 8.46 -5.02 -10.56
CA ASP A 109 8.19 -5.74 -11.80
C ASP A 109 8.23 -4.78 -13.01
N ASP A 110 7.81 -5.26 -14.20
CA ASP A 110 7.96 -4.50 -15.45
C ASP A 110 7.21 -3.16 -15.44
N ASP A 111 6.02 -3.08 -14.82
CA ASP A 111 5.21 -1.87 -14.75
C ASP A 111 5.31 -1.18 -13.39
N GLY A 112 6.12 -1.70 -12.48
CA GLY A 112 6.29 -1.18 -11.14
C GLY A 112 5.08 -1.42 -10.25
N SER A 113 5.08 -0.80 -9.08
CA SER A 113 3.97 -0.85 -8.15
C SER A 113 3.93 0.44 -7.32
N ALA A 114 2.82 0.66 -6.63
CA ALA A 114 2.64 1.87 -5.83
C ALA A 114 1.93 1.55 -4.51
N PHE A 115 2.37 2.20 -3.43
CA PHE A 115 1.65 2.16 -2.16
C PHE A 115 0.53 3.19 -2.17
N ILE A 116 -0.64 2.78 -1.67
CA ILE A 116 -1.81 3.64 -1.57
C ILE A 116 -2.32 3.62 -0.12
N ILE A 117 -2.61 4.82 0.41
CA ILE A 117 -3.40 4.97 1.64
C ILE A 117 -4.80 5.39 1.22
N HIS A 118 -5.82 4.76 1.80
CA HIS A 118 -7.24 5.01 1.50
C HIS A 118 -7.89 5.89 2.57
N GLN A 119 -9.03 6.48 2.23
CA GLN A 119 -9.79 7.36 3.10
C GLN A 119 -10.34 6.63 4.33
N GLY A 120 -10.74 5.38 4.20
CA GLY A 120 -11.32 4.58 5.27
C GLY A 120 -10.57 3.27 5.48
N PRO A 121 -10.96 2.50 6.49
CA PRO A 121 -10.31 1.22 6.78
C PRO A 121 -10.72 0.13 5.79
N ASP A 122 -9.80 -0.80 5.55
CA ASP A 122 -10.08 -2.05 4.88
C ASP A 122 -10.92 -2.94 5.84
N SER A 123 -11.95 -3.55 5.32
CA SER A 123 -12.81 -4.44 6.11
C SER A 123 -12.17 -5.81 6.35
N TYR A 124 -11.11 -6.15 5.60
CA TYR A 124 -10.48 -7.48 5.54
C TYR A 124 -11.39 -8.57 4.97
N GLY A 125 -12.55 -8.19 4.44
CA GLY A 125 -13.47 -9.08 3.73
C GLY A 125 -13.19 -9.15 2.24
N GLU A 126 -14.09 -9.74 1.48
CA GLU A 126 -13.94 -9.87 0.02
C GLU A 126 -13.89 -8.51 -0.67
N GLU A 127 -14.63 -7.54 -0.15
CA GLU A 127 -14.57 -6.16 -0.62
C GLU A 127 -13.87 -5.31 0.44
N ALA A 128 -12.80 -4.63 0.04
CA ALA A 128 -12.04 -3.79 0.94
C ALA A 128 -12.89 -2.70 1.58
N GLY A 129 -13.71 -2.02 0.80
CA GLY A 129 -14.58 -0.95 1.29
C GLY A 129 -13.84 0.25 1.85
N ALA A 130 -12.56 0.40 1.52
CA ALA A 130 -11.70 1.45 2.08
C ALA A 130 -11.95 2.84 1.47
N GLY A 131 -12.70 2.90 0.38
CA GLY A 131 -13.09 4.16 -0.25
C GLY A 131 -12.00 4.80 -1.11
N PRO A 132 -12.07 6.13 -1.29
CA PRO A 132 -11.13 6.84 -2.16
C PRO A 132 -9.66 6.68 -1.75
N ARG A 133 -8.77 6.86 -2.71
CA ARG A 133 -7.32 6.83 -2.52
C ARG A 133 -6.86 8.26 -2.17
N ILE A 134 -6.19 8.42 -1.04
CA ILE A 134 -5.81 9.74 -0.54
C ILE A 134 -4.31 10.02 -0.60
N ALA A 135 -3.48 8.99 -0.72
CA ALA A 135 -2.04 9.15 -0.89
C ALA A 135 -1.47 8.02 -1.73
N CYS A 136 -0.45 8.32 -2.52
CA CYS A 136 0.18 7.38 -3.45
C CYS A 136 1.68 7.61 -3.51
N GLY A 137 2.45 6.54 -3.52
CA GLY A 137 3.89 6.58 -3.70
C GLY A 137 4.38 5.42 -4.54
N VAL A 138 5.08 5.73 -5.63
CA VAL A 138 5.66 4.71 -6.52
C VAL A 138 6.86 4.05 -5.83
N VAL A 139 6.97 2.73 -5.95
CA VAL A 139 8.12 1.99 -5.44
C VAL A 139 9.31 2.24 -6.36
N GLU A 140 10.39 2.76 -5.80
CA GLU A 140 11.61 3.09 -6.53
C GLU A 140 12.81 2.47 -5.81
N ALA A 141 13.86 2.19 -6.57
CA ALA A 141 15.11 1.73 -5.98
C ALA A 141 15.70 2.83 -5.09
N ALA A 142 16.31 2.45 -3.98
CA ALA A 142 17.00 3.38 -3.10
C ALA A 142 18.20 3.97 -3.84
N SER A 143 18.35 5.29 -3.73
CA SER A 143 19.46 6.00 -4.33
C SER A 143 20.64 6.15 -3.37
#